data_7868fe3a9f972c5da501340af8e9c24f
#
_entry.id   7868fe3a9f972c5da501340af8e9c24f
#
_cell.length_a   1.000
_cell.length_b   1.000
_cell.length_c   1.000
_cell.angle_alpha   90.00
_cell.angle_beta   90.00
_cell.angle_gamma   90.00
#
_symmetry.space_group_name_H-M   'P 1'
#
loop_
_entity.id
_entity.type
_entity.pdbx_description
1 polymer ?
#
loop_
_entity_poly.entity_id
_entity_poly.type
_entity_poly.pdbx_seq_one_letter_code
_entity_poly.pdbx_strand_id
1 'polypeptide(L)'
;MLHTHSIYENLNIVIILKHSGGFLMKRFNVLFIGFMLFSLFFGAGNLIFPPLLGSESGDNFGLAITGFLITGVLLPFMAVMAVALEDNGLISMGSRVHYIFGIVFAIIIYLSIGAFYGIPRASSVAYELGFNQMFNIDDSWGIFVFSLIFFTITYLISLNPKKIVNRIGQYLTPLLLLVLAVLVIQSFLSFENVSSPASEKYASSPFFTGILEGYFTMDAVAALAFGIVIINA
;
A
#
# COMPACT_ATOMS: atom_id res chain seq x y z
N MET A 1 -28.99 -0.78 55.14
CA MET A 1 -27.84 -1.57 54.71
C MET A 1 -28.02 -2.28 53.33
N LEU A 2 -29.23 -2.49 52.86
CA LEU A 2 -29.47 -3.18 51.56
C LEU A 2 -29.36 -2.27 50.31
N HIS A 3 -29.44 -0.95 50.48
CA HIS A 3 -29.39 -0.02 49.33
C HIS A 3 -27.95 0.28 48.83
N THR A 4 -26.96 0.14 49.69
CA THR A 4 -25.56 0.40 49.34
C THR A 4 -24.94 -0.73 48.53
N HIS A 5 -25.34 -1.98 48.75
CA HIS A 5 -24.82 -3.15 48.05
C HIS A 5 -25.21 -3.13 46.55
N SER A 6 -26.46 -2.73 46.24
CA SER A 6 -26.95 -2.64 44.85
C SER A 6 -26.24 -1.55 44.00
N ILE A 7 -25.81 -0.45 44.67
CA ILE A 7 -25.10 0.64 43.99
C ILE A 7 -23.68 0.20 43.64
N TYR A 8 -23.00 -0.54 44.49
CA TYR A 8 -21.63 -1.05 44.22
C TYR A 8 -21.62 -2.14 43.15
N GLU A 9 -22.62 -3.02 43.08
CA GLU A 9 -22.73 -4.00 41.99
C GLU A 9 -22.96 -3.31 40.65
N ASN A 10 -23.86 -2.34 40.58
CA ASN A 10 -24.11 -1.58 39.35
C ASN A 10 -22.89 -0.76 38.89
N LEU A 11 -22.14 -0.18 39.84
CA LEU A 11 -20.89 0.53 39.49
C LEU A 11 -19.83 -0.41 38.93
N ASN A 12 -19.66 -1.59 39.52
CA ASN A 12 -18.71 -2.58 39.02
C ASN A 12 -19.09 -3.11 37.64
N ILE A 13 -20.38 -3.34 37.37
CA ILE A 13 -20.87 -3.75 36.05
C ILE A 13 -20.61 -2.64 35.02
N VAL A 14 -20.86 -1.36 35.35
CA VAL A 14 -20.61 -0.21 34.48
C VAL A 14 -19.11 -0.04 34.19
N ILE A 15 -18.23 -0.25 35.17
CA ILE A 15 -16.79 -0.19 35.04
C ILE A 15 -16.29 -1.34 34.15
N ILE A 16 -16.80 -2.56 34.31
CA ILE A 16 -16.44 -3.72 33.52
C ILE A 16 -16.91 -3.54 32.07
N LEU A 17 -18.13 -3.05 31.83
CA LEU A 17 -18.66 -2.77 30.49
C LEU A 17 -17.89 -1.64 29.80
N LYS A 18 -17.50 -0.60 30.55
CA LYS A 18 -16.66 0.49 30.03
C LYS A 18 -15.25 0.01 29.69
N HIS A 19 -14.68 -0.92 30.44
CA HIS A 19 -13.37 -1.51 30.18
C HIS A 19 -13.42 -2.50 28.99
N SER A 20 -14.44 -3.34 28.91
CA SER A 20 -14.62 -4.29 27.80
C SER A 20 -15.01 -3.58 26.50
N GLY A 21 -15.89 -2.57 26.56
CA GLY A 21 -16.24 -1.74 25.41
C GLY A 21 -15.04 -0.94 24.88
N GLY A 22 -14.22 -0.38 25.76
CA GLY A 22 -12.99 0.32 25.40
C GLY A 22 -11.93 -0.58 24.77
N PHE A 23 -11.83 -1.83 25.20
CA PHE A 23 -10.90 -2.81 24.65
C PHE A 23 -11.33 -3.28 23.25
N LEU A 24 -12.62 -3.53 23.03
CA LEU A 24 -13.16 -3.88 21.71
C LEU A 24 -13.05 -2.70 20.74
N MET A 25 -13.40 -1.48 21.17
CA MET A 25 -13.24 -0.27 20.32
C MET A 25 -11.78 -0.02 19.96
N LYS A 26 -10.82 -0.24 20.86
CA LYS A 26 -9.38 -0.16 20.53
C LYS A 26 -8.97 -1.20 19.49
N ARG A 27 -9.48 -2.42 19.55
CA ARG A 27 -9.19 -3.47 18.54
C ARG A 27 -9.76 -3.13 17.16
N PHE A 28 -10.99 -2.61 17.12
CA PHE A 28 -11.58 -2.16 15.84
C PHE A 28 -10.80 -1.01 15.22
N ASN A 29 -10.35 -0.04 16.04
CA ASN A 29 -9.52 1.06 15.53
C ASN A 29 -8.19 0.56 14.97
N VAL A 30 -7.53 -0.40 15.60
CA VAL A 30 -6.28 -0.99 15.08
C VAL A 30 -6.52 -1.72 13.75
N LEU A 31 -7.65 -2.44 13.61
CA LEU A 31 -8.00 -3.10 12.35
C LEU A 31 -8.25 -2.08 11.22
N PHE A 32 -8.98 -0.99 11.50
CA PHE A 32 -9.21 0.07 10.52
C PHE A 32 -7.92 0.79 10.12
N ILE A 33 -7.01 1.05 11.07
CA ILE A 33 -5.69 1.60 10.79
C ILE A 33 -4.90 0.62 9.92
N GLY A 34 -4.95 -0.69 10.21
CA GLY A 34 -4.32 -1.72 9.39
C GLY A 34 -4.87 -1.75 7.96
N PHE A 35 -6.18 -1.63 7.78
CA PHE A 35 -6.81 -1.55 6.46
C PHE A 35 -6.44 -0.26 5.73
N MET A 36 -6.36 0.86 6.42
CA MET A 36 -5.89 2.12 5.86
C MET A 36 -4.44 2.00 5.40
N LEU A 37 -3.56 1.44 6.23
CA LEU A 37 -2.17 1.15 5.89
C LEU A 37 -2.07 0.28 4.65
N PHE A 38 -2.78 -0.84 4.62
CA PHE A 38 -2.80 -1.74 3.48
C PHE A 38 -3.19 -0.99 2.19
N SER A 39 -4.26 -0.20 2.21
CA SER A 39 -4.70 0.53 1.00
C SER A 39 -3.77 1.67 0.58
N LEU A 40 -3.01 2.26 1.50
CA LEU A 40 -2.00 3.27 1.18
C LEU A 40 -0.76 2.67 0.50
N PHE A 41 -0.36 1.48 0.90
CA PHE A 41 0.81 0.80 0.35
C PHE A 41 0.49 -0.08 -0.86
N PHE A 42 -0.72 -0.64 -0.94
CA PHE A 42 -1.08 -1.51 -2.05
C PHE A 42 -1.35 -0.69 -3.32
N GLY A 43 -0.29 -0.49 -4.10
CA GLY A 43 -0.31 0.24 -5.36
C GLY A 43 -0.24 -0.67 -6.59
N ALA A 44 -0.22 -0.04 -7.77
CA ALA A 44 -0.09 -0.74 -9.06
C ALA A 44 1.18 -1.62 -9.13
N GLY A 45 2.28 -1.20 -8.49
CA GLY A 45 3.51 -1.99 -8.41
C GLY A 45 3.33 -3.31 -7.69
N ASN A 46 2.60 -3.31 -6.57
CA ASN A 46 2.33 -4.51 -5.79
C ASN A 46 1.39 -5.49 -6.50
N LEU A 47 0.62 -5.02 -7.47
CA LEU A 47 -0.21 -5.87 -8.32
C LEU A 47 0.58 -6.51 -9.46
N ILE A 48 1.60 -5.82 -10.00
CA ILE A 48 2.34 -6.25 -11.21
C ILE A 48 3.59 -7.05 -10.86
N PHE A 49 4.47 -6.52 -9.99
CA PHE A 49 5.80 -7.11 -9.81
C PHE A 49 5.81 -8.49 -9.17
N PRO A 50 5.02 -8.82 -8.12
CA PRO A 50 5.04 -10.15 -7.55
C PRO A 50 4.58 -11.26 -8.53
N PRO A 51 3.47 -11.10 -9.30
CA PRO A 51 3.10 -12.09 -10.32
C PRO A 51 4.14 -12.21 -11.44
N LEU A 52 4.71 -11.07 -11.89
CA LEU A 52 5.74 -11.07 -12.91
C LEU A 52 7.00 -11.82 -12.45
N LEU A 53 7.47 -11.52 -11.22
CA LEU A 53 8.57 -12.25 -10.59
C LEU A 53 8.26 -13.74 -10.52
N GLY A 54 7.04 -14.12 -10.10
CA GLY A 54 6.62 -15.51 -10.01
C GLY A 54 6.67 -16.23 -11.36
N SER A 55 6.21 -15.59 -12.43
CA SER A 55 6.15 -16.18 -13.77
C SER A 55 7.53 -16.25 -14.46
N GLU A 56 8.41 -15.28 -14.22
CA GLU A 56 9.70 -15.17 -14.91
C GLU A 56 10.88 -15.81 -14.19
N SER A 57 10.78 -16.02 -12.88
CA SER A 57 11.90 -16.52 -12.08
C SER A 57 12.15 -18.03 -12.20
N GLY A 58 11.15 -18.82 -12.62
CA GLY A 58 11.27 -20.26 -12.78
C GLY A 58 11.89 -20.93 -11.54
N ASP A 59 12.89 -21.77 -11.75
CA ASP A 59 13.59 -22.50 -10.68
C ASP A 59 14.34 -21.58 -9.71
N ASN A 60 14.60 -20.32 -10.08
CA ASN A 60 15.29 -19.32 -9.25
C ASN A 60 14.35 -18.50 -8.35
N PHE A 61 13.06 -18.88 -8.26
CA PHE A 61 12.03 -18.16 -7.47
C PHE A 61 12.47 -17.89 -6.03
N GLY A 62 13.06 -18.87 -5.36
CA GLY A 62 13.48 -18.73 -3.95
C GLY A 62 14.49 -17.60 -3.72
N LEU A 63 15.46 -17.43 -4.61
CA LEU A 63 16.42 -16.33 -4.54
C LEU A 63 15.83 -15.00 -4.96
N ALA A 64 15.01 -15.00 -6.00
CA ALA A 64 14.33 -13.79 -6.49
C ALA A 64 13.38 -13.22 -5.45
N ILE A 65 12.52 -14.04 -4.83
CA ILE A 65 11.57 -13.58 -3.81
C ILE A 65 12.26 -13.08 -2.54
N THR A 66 13.38 -13.66 -2.13
CA THR A 66 14.14 -13.15 -0.97
C THR A 66 14.69 -11.75 -1.24
N GLY A 67 15.25 -11.50 -2.43
CA GLY A 67 15.67 -10.15 -2.85
C GLY A 67 14.50 -9.17 -2.86
N PHE A 68 13.36 -9.57 -3.43
CA PHE A 68 12.14 -8.76 -3.49
C PHE A 68 11.63 -8.38 -2.10
N LEU A 69 11.58 -9.31 -1.15
CA LEU A 69 11.11 -9.05 0.22
C LEU A 69 11.98 -8.05 0.98
N ILE A 70 13.28 -7.99 0.69
CA ILE A 70 14.17 -7.01 1.32
C ILE A 70 13.78 -5.58 0.95
N THR A 71 13.53 -5.31 -0.32
CA THR A 71 13.24 -3.94 -0.79
C THR A 71 11.75 -3.63 -0.88
N GLY A 72 10.92 -4.62 -1.16
CA GLY A 72 9.46 -4.45 -1.24
C GLY A 72 8.74 -4.51 0.11
N VAL A 73 9.35 -5.12 1.15
CA VAL A 73 8.71 -5.25 2.46
C VAL A 73 9.57 -4.68 3.58
N LEU A 74 10.81 -5.16 3.75
CA LEU A 74 11.66 -4.77 4.87
C LEU A 74 12.04 -3.30 4.80
N LEU A 75 12.45 -2.80 3.63
CA LEU A 75 12.84 -1.41 3.45
C LEU A 75 11.69 -0.41 3.69
N PRO A 76 10.46 -0.59 3.14
CA PRO A 76 9.31 0.23 3.49
C PRO A 76 8.98 0.20 4.97
N PHE A 77 9.02 -0.95 5.60
CA PHE A 77 8.80 -1.08 7.05
C PHE A 77 9.81 -0.27 7.86
N MET A 78 11.09 -0.35 7.52
CA MET A 78 12.14 0.47 8.15
C MET A 78 11.91 1.96 7.90
N ALA A 79 11.46 2.35 6.72
CA ALA A 79 11.17 3.74 6.39
C ALA A 79 10.00 4.30 7.23
N VAL A 80 8.91 3.54 7.40
CA VAL A 80 7.81 3.92 8.31
C VAL A 80 8.31 4.08 9.73
N MET A 81 9.12 3.13 10.23
CA MET A 81 9.69 3.21 11.57
C MET A 81 10.58 4.46 11.73
N ALA A 82 11.41 4.76 10.75
CA ALA A 82 12.29 5.94 10.77
C ALA A 82 11.49 7.24 10.85
N VAL A 83 10.41 7.35 10.04
CA VAL A 83 9.52 8.54 10.09
C VAL A 83 8.74 8.59 11.41
N ALA A 84 8.36 7.43 11.97
CA ALA A 84 7.64 7.35 13.24
C ALA A 84 8.47 7.83 14.47
N LEU A 85 9.78 7.77 14.38
CA LEU A 85 10.68 8.24 15.43
C LEU A 85 10.97 9.75 15.35
N GLU A 86 10.44 10.46 14.36
CA GLU A 86 10.62 11.88 14.13
C GLU A 86 9.37 12.69 14.41
N ASP A 87 9.46 13.75 15.23
CA ASP A 87 8.32 14.57 15.64
C ASP A 87 7.62 15.29 14.46
N ASN A 88 8.40 15.72 13.46
CA ASN A 88 7.90 16.45 12.29
C ASN A 88 8.07 15.68 10.96
N GLY A 89 8.19 14.37 11.02
CA GLY A 89 8.24 13.48 9.87
C GLY A 89 9.44 13.70 8.93
N LEU A 90 9.21 13.58 7.63
CA LEU A 90 10.25 13.55 6.60
C LEU A 90 11.14 14.80 6.58
N ILE A 91 10.57 16.00 6.76
CA ILE A 91 11.32 17.28 6.76
C ILE A 91 12.30 17.33 7.93
N SER A 92 11.88 16.94 9.13
CA SER A 92 12.72 16.88 10.32
C SER A 92 13.90 15.94 10.12
N MET A 93 13.61 14.74 9.58
CA MET A 93 14.63 13.74 9.29
C MET A 93 15.71 14.25 8.32
N GLY A 94 15.30 14.88 7.22
CA GLY A 94 16.24 15.48 6.26
C GLY A 94 16.98 16.70 6.81
N SER A 95 16.34 17.49 7.66
CA SER A 95 16.91 18.69 8.25
C SER A 95 18.03 18.42 9.26
N ARG A 96 18.20 17.17 9.72
CA ARG A 96 19.36 16.76 10.52
C ARG A 96 20.68 16.91 9.76
N VAL A 97 20.66 16.80 8.44
CA VAL A 97 21.84 17.04 7.59
C VAL A 97 21.98 18.55 7.33
N HIS A 98 20.93 19.16 6.79
CA HIS A 98 20.84 20.60 6.53
C HIS A 98 19.40 21.01 6.29
N TYR A 99 18.97 22.19 6.71
CA TYR A 99 17.59 22.65 6.58
C TYR A 99 17.08 22.66 5.12
N ILE A 100 17.90 23.18 4.20
CA ILE A 100 17.56 23.21 2.76
C ILE A 100 17.46 21.77 2.20
N PHE A 101 18.36 20.88 2.62
CA PHE A 101 18.31 19.47 2.22
C PHE A 101 16.99 18.81 2.63
N GLY A 102 16.53 19.05 3.86
CA GLY A 102 15.25 18.51 4.34
C GLY A 102 14.06 18.93 3.47
N ILE A 103 13.99 20.21 3.10
CA ILE A 103 12.94 20.74 2.24
C ILE A 103 13.01 20.16 0.83
N VAL A 104 14.18 20.21 0.19
CA VAL A 104 14.39 19.72 -1.17
C VAL A 104 14.11 18.23 -1.25
N PHE A 105 14.58 17.45 -0.29
CA PHE A 105 14.34 16.01 -0.22
C PHE A 105 12.85 15.70 -0.09
N ALA A 106 12.13 16.40 0.80
CA ALA A 106 10.69 16.23 0.95
C ALA A 106 9.94 16.57 -0.35
N ILE A 107 10.30 17.67 -1.01
CA ILE A 107 9.69 18.07 -2.29
C ILE A 107 9.91 16.97 -3.34
N ILE A 108 11.12 16.44 -3.48
CA ILE A 108 11.42 15.35 -4.44
C ILE A 108 10.57 14.12 -4.14
N ILE A 109 10.49 13.68 -2.88
CA ILE A 109 9.70 12.52 -2.48
C ILE A 109 8.22 12.72 -2.79
N TYR A 110 7.63 13.84 -2.39
CA TYR A 110 6.20 14.11 -2.63
C TYR A 110 5.86 14.25 -4.11
N LEU A 111 6.72 14.90 -4.90
CA LEU A 111 6.52 15.03 -6.34
C LEU A 111 6.70 13.68 -7.06
N SER A 112 7.63 12.84 -6.63
CA SER A 112 7.85 11.51 -7.21
C SER A 112 6.65 10.59 -6.98
N ILE A 113 6.13 10.52 -5.76
CA ILE A 113 4.95 9.70 -5.45
C ILE A 113 3.68 10.29 -6.10
N GLY A 114 3.57 11.62 -6.14
CA GLY A 114 2.41 12.31 -6.68
C GLY A 114 2.48 12.48 -8.19
N ALA A 115 2.77 13.72 -8.59
CA ALA A 115 2.54 14.19 -9.96
C ALA A 115 3.46 13.57 -11.02
N PHE A 116 4.72 13.26 -10.68
CA PHE A 116 5.70 12.89 -11.71
C PHE A 116 5.75 11.40 -12.02
N TYR A 117 5.44 10.55 -11.08
CA TYR A 117 5.55 9.10 -11.30
C TYR A 117 4.36 8.29 -10.79
N GLY A 118 4.00 8.41 -9.52
CA GLY A 118 3.03 7.51 -8.89
C GLY A 118 1.63 7.57 -9.53
N ILE A 119 1.08 8.78 -9.69
CA ILE A 119 -0.26 8.95 -10.27
C ILE A 119 -0.28 8.64 -11.78
N PRO A 120 0.67 9.13 -12.62
CA PRO A 120 0.75 8.74 -14.03
C PRO A 120 0.88 7.23 -14.22
N ARG A 121 1.74 6.57 -13.44
CA ARG A 121 1.89 5.11 -13.49
C ARG A 121 0.58 4.38 -13.15
N ALA A 122 -0.15 4.83 -12.12
CA ALA A 122 -1.43 4.22 -11.78
C ALA A 122 -2.44 4.32 -12.94
N SER A 123 -2.46 5.45 -13.66
CA SER A 123 -3.30 5.62 -14.86
C SER A 123 -2.90 4.68 -15.99
N SER A 124 -1.60 4.59 -16.30
CA SER A 124 -1.08 3.71 -17.37
C SER A 124 -1.38 2.24 -17.07
N VAL A 125 -1.13 1.80 -15.84
CA VAL A 125 -1.40 0.42 -15.42
C VAL A 125 -2.90 0.11 -15.47
N ALA A 126 -3.75 1.02 -15.01
CA ALA A 126 -5.20 0.83 -15.08
C ALA A 126 -5.70 0.75 -16.53
N TYR A 127 -5.07 1.50 -17.44
CA TYR A 127 -5.35 1.41 -18.86
C TYR A 127 -4.90 0.06 -19.45
N GLU A 128 -3.63 -0.30 -19.27
CA GLU A 128 -3.03 -1.48 -19.88
C GLU A 128 -3.62 -2.80 -19.37
N LEU A 129 -3.76 -2.95 -18.05
CA LEU A 129 -4.24 -4.19 -17.45
C LEU A 129 -5.77 -4.28 -17.38
N GLY A 130 -6.48 -3.16 -17.41
CA GLY A 130 -7.93 -3.12 -17.32
C GLY A 130 -8.58 -2.80 -18.65
N PHE A 131 -8.51 -1.55 -19.04
CA PHE A 131 -9.29 -1.03 -20.17
C PHE A 131 -8.87 -1.62 -21.51
N ASN A 132 -7.56 -1.67 -21.80
CA ASN A 132 -7.05 -2.18 -23.06
C ASN A 132 -7.36 -3.67 -23.26
N GLN A 133 -7.21 -4.47 -22.20
CA GLN A 133 -7.54 -5.91 -22.28
C GLN A 133 -9.04 -6.19 -22.50
N MET A 134 -9.92 -5.30 -22.03
CA MET A 134 -11.37 -5.46 -22.20
C MET A 134 -11.87 -5.02 -23.57
N PHE A 135 -11.29 -3.96 -24.13
CA PHE A 135 -11.79 -3.29 -25.34
C PHE A 135 -10.89 -3.41 -26.55
N ASN A 136 -9.65 -3.95 -26.42
CA ASN A 136 -8.62 -4.05 -27.47
C ASN A 136 -8.36 -2.72 -28.21
N ILE A 137 -8.26 -1.64 -27.46
CA ILE A 137 -8.04 -0.29 -28.01
C ILE A 137 -6.56 0.06 -27.83
N ASP A 138 -5.72 -0.35 -28.78
CA ASP A 138 -4.27 -0.05 -28.83
C ASP A 138 -3.97 1.29 -29.50
N ASP A 139 -4.83 2.29 -29.35
CA ASP A 139 -4.66 3.60 -29.96
C ASP A 139 -4.15 4.63 -28.95
N SER A 140 -3.23 5.49 -29.38
CA SER A 140 -2.70 6.60 -28.58
C SER A 140 -3.80 7.54 -28.08
N TRP A 141 -4.87 7.70 -28.84
CA TRP A 141 -6.05 8.47 -28.42
C TRP A 141 -6.81 7.80 -27.27
N GLY A 142 -6.86 6.47 -27.24
CA GLY A 142 -7.48 5.71 -26.16
C GLY A 142 -6.78 5.98 -24.82
N ILE A 143 -5.45 5.93 -24.81
CA ILE A 143 -4.64 6.24 -23.61
C ILE A 143 -4.89 7.69 -23.16
N PHE A 144 -4.92 8.64 -24.09
CA PHE A 144 -5.12 10.06 -23.77
C PHE A 144 -6.50 10.31 -23.15
N VAL A 145 -7.57 9.81 -23.76
CA VAL A 145 -8.95 9.98 -23.27
C VAL A 145 -9.12 9.29 -21.92
N PHE A 146 -8.63 8.05 -21.78
CA PHE A 146 -8.68 7.33 -20.50
C PHE A 146 -7.96 8.10 -19.39
N SER A 147 -6.75 8.58 -19.66
CA SER A 147 -5.95 9.34 -18.69
C SER A 147 -6.65 10.63 -18.29
N LEU A 148 -7.27 11.34 -19.23
CA LEU A 148 -8.04 12.55 -18.96
C LEU A 148 -9.22 12.27 -18.02
N ILE A 149 -9.96 11.20 -18.27
CA ILE A 149 -11.08 10.77 -17.41
C ILE A 149 -10.54 10.37 -16.04
N PHE A 150 -9.49 9.55 -15.99
CA PHE A 150 -8.87 9.08 -14.76
C PHE A 150 -8.41 10.25 -13.87
N PHE A 151 -7.66 11.20 -14.43
CA PHE A 151 -7.20 12.37 -13.67
C PHE A 151 -8.33 13.29 -13.25
N THR A 152 -9.37 13.46 -14.10
CA THR A 152 -10.56 14.26 -13.75
C THR A 152 -11.29 13.63 -12.55
N ILE A 153 -11.53 12.32 -12.58
CA ILE A 153 -12.16 11.60 -11.46
C ILE A 153 -11.29 11.70 -10.20
N THR A 154 -9.99 11.48 -10.33
CA THR A 154 -9.03 11.58 -9.21
C THR A 154 -9.05 12.99 -8.60
N TYR A 155 -9.07 14.03 -9.43
CA TYR A 155 -9.15 15.42 -8.98
C TYR A 155 -10.46 15.70 -8.22
N LEU A 156 -11.62 15.32 -8.79
CA LEU A 156 -12.92 15.50 -8.15
C LEU A 156 -13.03 14.78 -6.81
N ILE A 157 -12.49 13.56 -6.74
CA ILE A 157 -12.43 12.80 -5.49
C ILE A 157 -11.51 13.50 -4.47
N SER A 158 -10.38 14.04 -4.88
CA SER A 158 -9.38 14.69 -4.01
C SER A 158 -9.86 16.01 -3.39
N LEU A 159 -10.91 16.65 -3.92
CA LEU A 159 -11.46 17.89 -3.37
C LEU A 159 -12.01 17.75 -1.93
N ASN A 160 -12.32 16.54 -1.47
CA ASN A 160 -12.86 16.29 -0.13
C ASN A 160 -12.01 15.27 0.68
N PRO A 161 -10.78 15.60 1.07
CA PRO A 161 -9.83 14.64 1.64
C PRO A 161 -10.31 13.97 2.94
N LYS A 162 -11.00 14.71 3.81
CA LYS A 162 -11.48 14.17 5.12
C LYS A 162 -12.48 13.03 4.98
N LYS A 163 -13.31 13.03 3.93
CA LYS A 163 -14.28 11.94 3.67
C LYS A 163 -13.64 10.74 2.97
N ILE A 164 -12.55 10.98 2.25
CA ILE A 164 -11.87 9.95 1.44
C ILE A 164 -11.15 8.96 2.35
N VAL A 165 -10.36 9.43 3.31
CA VAL A 165 -9.58 8.58 4.22
C VAL A 165 -10.47 7.55 4.90
N ASN A 166 -11.63 7.98 5.42
CA ASN A 166 -12.58 7.07 6.05
C ASN A 166 -13.22 6.09 5.05
N ARG A 167 -13.54 6.52 3.83
CA ARG A 167 -14.19 5.66 2.83
C ARG A 167 -13.22 4.67 2.20
N ILE A 168 -11.96 5.04 2.02
CA ILE A 168 -10.92 4.14 1.50
C ILE A 168 -10.75 2.94 2.44
N GLY A 169 -10.53 3.17 3.73
CA GLY A 169 -10.36 2.09 4.70
C GLY A 169 -11.60 1.23 4.92
N GLN A 170 -12.81 1.82 4.82
CA GLN A 170 -14.06 1.10 5.12
C GLN A 170 -14.62 0.30 3.95
N TYR A 171 -14.49 0.79 2.73
CA TYR A 171 -15.13 0.18 1.55
C TYR A 171 -14.11 -0.32 0.52
N LEU A 172 -13.12 0.50 0.18
CA LEU A 172 -12.19 0.18 -0.89
C LEU A 172 -11.24 -0.95 -0.49
N THR A 173 -10.74 -0.95 0.74
CA THR A 173 -9.83 -1.99 1.22
C THR A 173 -10.48 -3.37 1.31
N PRO A 174 -11.67 -3.55 1.91
CA PRO A 174 -12.36 -4.85 1.89
C PRO A 174 -12.66 -5.35 0.48
N LEU A 175 -13.08 -4.45 -0.42
CA LEU A 175 -13.32 -4.80 -1.83
C LEU A 175 -12.04 -5.27 -2.52
N LEU A 176 -10.94 -4.55 -2.31
CA LEU A 176 -9.62 -4.90 -2.85
C LEU A 176 -9.15 -6.26 -2.34
N LEU A 177 -9.27 -6.51 -1.03
CA LEU A 177 -8.93 -7.80 -0.42
C LEU A 177 -9.78 -8.95 -0.97
N LEU A 178 -11.07 -8.69 -1.20
CA LEU A 178 -11.96 -9.68 -1.81
C LEU A 178 -11.52 -10.02 -3.24
N VAL A 179 -11.23 -9.00 -4.06
CA VAL A 179 -10.73 -9.21 -5.43
C VAL A 179 -9.42 -9.97 -5.43
N LEU A 180 -8.48 -9.61 -4.55
CA LEU A 180 -7.21 -10.34 -4.40
C LEU A 180 -7.43 -11.80 -3.98
N ALA A 181 -8.33 -12.05 -3.03
CA ALA A 181 -8.67 -13.42 -2.61
C ALA A 181 -9.22 -14.24 -3.78
N VAL A 182 -10.13 -13.66 -4.59
CA VAL A 182 -10.67 -14.32 -5.78
C VAL A 182 -9.55 -14.63 -6.78
N LEU A 183 -8.66 -13.68 -7.06
CA LEU A 183 -7.52 -13.89 -7.96
C LEU A 183 -6.58 -15.00 -7.47
N VAL A 184 -6.26 -15.02 -6.18
CA VAL A 184 -5.42 -16.06 -5.57
C VAL A 184 -6.10 -17.43 -5.67
N ILE A 185 -7.39 -17.53 -5.33
CA ILE A 185 -8.14 -18.79 -5.42
C ILE A 185 -8.18 -19.27 -6.87
N GLN A 186 -8.48 -18.39 -7.82
CA GLN A 186 -8.51 -18.73 -9.23
C GLN A 186 -7.14 -19.19 -9.74
N SER A 187 -6.08 -18.52 -9.32
CA SER A 187 -4.70 -18.92 -9.64
C SER A 187 -4.39 -20.34 -9.13
N PHE A 188 -4.78 -20.67 -7.89
CA PHE A 188 -4.59 -22.02 -7.35
C PHE A 188 -5.42 -23.08 -8.08
N LEU A 189 -6.64 -22.75 -8.50
CA LEU A 189 -7.51 -23.70 -9.23
C LEU A 189 -7.04 -23.93 -10.68
N SER A 190 -6.40 -22.92 -11.28
CA SER A 190 -5.90 -22.97 -12.65
C SER A 190 -4.41 -23.31 -12.73
N PHE A 191 -3.80 -23.67 -11.59
CA PHE A 191 -2.38 -23.93 -11.52
C PHE A 191 -2.02 -25.25 -12.22
N GLU A 192 -1.44 -25.15 -13.40
CA GLU A 192 -0.77 -26.24 -14.07
C GLU A 192 0.71 -26.19 -13.70
N ASN A 193 1.26 -27.32 -13.23
CA ASN A 193 2.68 -27.46 -12.89
C ASN A 193 3.55 -27.38 -14.17
N VAL A 194 3.58 -26.22 -14.81
CA VAL A 194 4.49 -25.96 -15.92
C VAL A 194 5.74 -25.31 -15.32
N SER A 195 6.81 -26.09 -15.15
CA SER A 195 8.13 -25.53 -14.85
C SER A 195 8.59 -24.76 -16.08
N SER A 196 8.49 -23.44 -16.02
CA SER A 196 9.06 -22.56 -17.05
C SER A 196 10.51 -22.26 -16.67
N PRO A 197 11.45 -22.33 -17.63
CA PRO A 197 12.84 -21.92 -17.38
C PRO A 197 12.85 -20.45 -16.99
N ALA A 198 13.78 -20.08 -16.10
CA ALA A 198 13.95 -18.69 -15.70
C ALA A 198 14.26 -17.80 -16.92
N SER A 199 13.68 -16.62 -16.99
CA SER A 199 14.02 -15.62 -18.00
C SER A 199 15.48 -15.19 -17.86
N GLU A 200 16.08 -14.65 -18.90
CA GLU A 200 17.50 -14.32 -18.95
C GLU A 200 17.97 -13.45 -17.77
N LYS A 201 17.15 -12.48 -17.37
CA LYS A 201 17.44 -11.59 -16.23
C LYS A 201 17.44 -12.33 -14.87
N TYR A 202 16.57 -13.34 -14.71
CA TYR A 202 16.52 -14.15 -13.48
C TYR A 202 17.47 -15.35 -13.53
N ALA A 203 17.89 -15.79 -14.70
CA ALA A 203 18.91 -16.82 -14.81
C ALA A 203 20.30 -16.31 -14.40
N SER A 204 20.63 -15.06 -14.76
CA SER A 204 21.95 -14.46 -14.49
C SER A 204 22.09 -13.95 -13.04
N SER A 205 21.06 -13.28 -12.49
CA SER A 205 21.14 -12.57 -11.20
C SER A 205 19.80 -12.55 -10.46
N PRO A 206 19.25 -13.69 -10.07
CA PRO A 206 17.89 -13.75 -9.51
C PRO A 206 17.69 -12.89 -8.26
N PHE A 207 18.65 -12.89 -7.35
CA PHE A 207 18.60 -12.14 -6.10
C PHE A 207 18.60 -10.62 -6.35
N PHE A 208 19.53 -10.13 -7.18
CA PHE A 208 19.61 -8.69 -7.48
C PHE A 208 18.43 -8.20 -8.33
N THR A 209 17.95 -9.03 -9.25
CA THR A 209 16.71 -8.75 -10.00
C THR A 209 15.53 -8.63 -9.05
N GLY A 210 15.39 -9.53 -8.08
CA GLY A 210 14.38 -9.44 -7.04
C GLY A 210 14.47 -8.15 -6.21
N ILE A 211 15.68 -7.74 -5.81
CA ILE A 211 15.92 -6.46 -5.12
C ILE A 211 15.42 -5.28 -5.96
N LEU A 212 15.74 -5.24 -7.25
CA LEU A 212 15.32 -4.15 -8.14
C LEU A 212 13.80 -4.13 -8.33
N GLU A 213 13.18 -5.29 -8.57
CA GLU A 213 11.73 -5.38 -8.74
C GLU A 213 10.97 -4.99 -7.46
N GLY A 214 11.46 -5.39 -6.29
CA GLY A 214 10.91 -4.95 -5.00
C GLY A 214 11.08 -3.44 -4.76
N TYR A 215 12.18 -2.85 -5.18
CA TYR A 215 12.38 -1.40 -5.11
C TYR A 215 11.45 -0.66 -6.08
N PHE A 216 11.18 -1.21 -7.26
CA PHE A 216 10.28 -0.61 -8.25
C PHE A 216 8.81 -0.62 -7.83
N THR A 217 8.41 -1.33 -6.77
CA THR A 217 7.09 -1.13 -6.16
C THR A 217 6.92 0.30 -5.64
N MET A 218 8.01 0.98 -5.30
CA MET A 218 8.09 2.32 -4.70
C MET A 218 7.51 2.42 -3.29
N ASP A 219 7.26 1.31 -2.63
CA ASP A 219 6.70 1.30 -1.28
C ASP A 219 7.60 1.98 -0.25
N ALA A 220 8.93 1.90 -0.42
CA ALA A 220 9.87 2.62 0.44
C ALA A 220 9.71 4.15 0.33
N VAL A 221 9.53 4.66 -0.89
CA VAL A 221 9.30 6.09 -1.15
C VAL A 221 7.92 6.50 -0.63
N ALA A 222 6.90 5.65 -0.83
CA ALA A 222 5.57 5.82 -0.28
C ALA A 222 5.58 5.86 1.27
N ALA A 223 6.37 5.00 1.90
CA ALA A 223 6.56 4.98 3.35
C ALA A 223 7.11 6.29 3.90
N LEU A 224 8.07 6.90 3.23
CA LEU A 224 8.60 8.20 3.58
C LEU A 224 7.57 9.31 3.42
N ALA A 225 6.76 9.27 2.35
CA ALA A 225 5.75 10.29 2.08
C ALA A 225 4.54 10.19 3.04
N PHE A 226 4.04 8.97 3.28
CA PHE A 226 2.81 8.73 4.03
C PHE A 226 3.04 8.36 5.50
N GLY A 227 4.29 8.13 5.91
CA GLY A 227 4.61 7.74 7.28
C GLY A 227 4.02 8.68 8.33
N ILE A 228 4.05 9.99 8.10
CA ILE A 228 3.47 10.98 9.03
C ILE A 228 1.94 10.87 9.10
N VAL A 229 1.26 10.50 8.00
CA VAL A 229 -0.20 10.33 7.98
C VAL A 229 -0.60 9.12 8.83
N ILE A 230 0.22 8.08 8.80
CA ILE A 230 0.03 6.84 9.56
C ILE A 230 0.16 7.09 11.05
N ILE A 231 1.16 7.89 11.45
CA ILE A 231 1.46 8.17 12.85
C ILE A 231 0.36 9.03 13.47
N ASN A 232 -0.26 9.91 12.68
CA ASN A 232 -1.31 10.83 13.13
C ASN A 232 -2.73 10.25 13.03
N ALA A 233 -2.91 9.02 12.53
CA ALA A 233 -4.19 8.33 12.41
C ALA A 233 -4.52 7.49 13.65
#